data_5ac5c20af9296858d71f90661e932dbd
#
_entry.id   5ac5c20af9296858d71f90661e932dbd
#
_cell.length_a   1.000
_cell.length_b   1.000
_cell.length_c   1.000
_cell.angle_alpha   90.00
_cell.angle_beta   90.00
_cell.angle_gamma   90.00
#
_symmetry.space_group_name_H-M   'P 1'
#
loop_
_entity.id
_entity.type
_entity.pdbx_description
1 polymer ?
#
loop_
_entity_poly.entity_id
_entity_poly.type
_entity_poly.pdbx_seq_one_letter_code
_entity_poly.pdbx_strand_id
1 'polypeptide(L)'
;MLSISPHSHSRRSFITAGTLGIGSLALTDLLQARSLDPSVIRNKSVVLLFLGGGPPQHETFDPKMEATSDYRAMYGETQTSLPGVTFGSHFSGLAKHADKLAIVRCFSNGMTSHGPATAYMASGGNPTKANLGNLYARIAGTINPRTGIPNNVILGPRSAGADFVGNPDYTARLNPSNKLGASWGPFDPSGAGNLQSDMTLGIDSPRLDDRRTLL
;
A
#
# COMPACT_ATOMS: atom_id res chain seq x y z
N MET A 1 -8.21 -6.11 26.78
CA MET A 1 -8.76 -7.36 26.25
C MET A 1 -9.63 -7.00 25.03
N LEU A 2 -9.12 -7.13 23.82
CA LEU A 2 -9.85 -6.82 22.59
C LEU A 2 -10.57 -8.08 22.15
N SER A 3 -11.90 -8.08 22.29
CA SER A 3 -12.77 -9.15 21.79
C SER A 3 -13.07 -8.86 20.32
N ILE A 4 -12.52 -9.65 19.42
CA ILE A 4 -12.86 -9.62 18.00
C ILE A 4 -14.04 -10.56 17.78
N SER A 5 -15.26 -10.01 17.82
CA SER A 5 -16.48 -10.73 17.53
C SER A 5 -16.67 -10.91 16.01
N PRO A 6 -17.20 -12.05 15.51
CA PRO A 6 -17.41 -12.31 14.08
C PRO A 6 -18.65 -11.63 13.49
N HIS A 7 -19.20 -10.59 14.14
CA HIS A 7 -20.41 -9.92 13.69
C HIS A 7 -20.10 -8.78 12.70
N SER A 8 -21.03 -8.52 11.81
CA SER A 8 -20.98 -7.47 10.77
C SER A 8 -20.54 -6.13 11.35
N HIS A 9 -19.36 -5.69 10.97
CA HIS A 9 -18.83 -4.42 11.42
C HIS A 9 -19.61 -3.26 10.80
N SER A 10 -20.09 -2.34 11.65
CA SER A 10 -20.71 -1.10 11.17
C SER A 10 -19.68 -0.24 10.44
N ARG A 11 -20.13 0.66 9.54
CA ARG A 11 -19.26 1.63 8.86
C ARG A 11 -18.40 2.43 9.84
N ARG A 12 -18.98 2.77 11.01
CA ARG A 12 -18.29 3.49 12.09
C ARG A 12 -17.17 2.63 12.71
N SER A 13 -17.43 1.35 12.96
CA SER A 13 -16.42 0.41 13.48
C SER A 13 -15.29 0.19 12.48
N PHE A 14 -15.57 0.19 11.18
CA PHE A 14 -14.56 0.08 10.13
C PHE A 14 -13.65 1.33 10.09
N ILE A 15 -14.24 2.52 10.17
CA ILE A 15 -13.47 3.79 10.19
C ILE A 15 -12.64 3.87 11.48
N THR A 16 -13.21 3.51 12.63
CA THR A 16 -12.48 3.49 13.91
C THR A 16 -11.36 2.46 13.92
N ALA A 17 -11.58 1.27 13.37
CA ALA A 17 -10.53 0.26 13.21
C ALA A 17 -9.45 0.70 12.21
N GLY A 18 -9.80 1.42 11.13
CA GLY A 18 -8.84 1.97 10.17
C GLY A 18 -7.95 3.06 10.76
N THR A 19 -8.50 3.92 11.60
CA THR A 19 -7.74 5.00 12.25
C THR A 19 -6.92 4.53 13.46
N LEU A 20 -7.41 3.53 14.19
CA LEU A 20 -6.71 2.94 15.33
C LEU A 20 -5.79 1.79 14.91
N GLY A 21 -6.13 1.08 13.82
CA GLY A 21 -5.48 -0.16 13.46
C GLY A 21 -4.08 -0.02 12.86
N ILE A 22 -3.78 1.08 12.19
CA ILE A 22 -2.45 1.29 11.56
C ILE A 22 -1.51 2.06 12.48
N GLY A 23 -2.06 2.87 13.41
CA GLY A 23 -1.27 3.73 14.30
C GLY A 23 -1.06 3.22 15.72
N SER A 24 -1.92 2.34 16.25
CA SER A 24 -1.90 1.93 17.65
C SER A 24 -1.65 0.44 17.90
N LEU A 25 -1.66 -0.42 16.89
CA LEU A 25 -1.25 -1.81 17.07
C LEU A 25 0.28 -1.85 17.18
N ALA A 26 0.76 -2.11 18.37
CA ALA A 26 2.17 -2.39 18.58
C ALA A 26 2.53 -3.70 17.84
N LEU A 27 3.73 -3.77 17.30
CA LEU A 27 4.24 -5.00 16.66
C LEU A 27 4.10 -6.21 17.60
N THR A 28 4.25 -5.99 18.90
CA THR A 28 4.04 -6.98 19.97
C THR A 28 2.63 -7.55 19.97
N ASP A 29 1.60 -6.71 19.77
CA ASP A 29 0.20 -7.16 19.80
C ASP A 29 -0.12 -8.07 18.59
N LEU A 30 0.45 -7.75 17.42
CA LEU A 30 0.31 -8.57 16.23
C LEU A 30 1.06 -9.89 16.34
N LEU A 31 2.26 -9.89 16.91
CA LEU A 31 3.03 -11.11 17.16
C LEU A 31 2.35 -12.00 18.18
N GLN A 32 1.77 -11.40 19.23
CA GLN A 32 1.00 -12.11 20.24
C GLN A 32 -0.29 -12.68 19.65
N ALA A 33 -1.03 -11.92 18.84
CA ALA A 33 -2.24 -12.42 18.16
C ALA A 33 -1.90 -13.61 17.25
N ARG A 34 -0.78 -13.55 16.52
CA ARG A 34 -0.30 -14.67 15.68
C ARG A 34 0.04 -15.92 16.49
N SER A 35 0.62 -15.76 17.68
CA SER A 35 1.00 -16.89 18.55
C SER A 35 -0.21 -17.54 19.21
N LEU A 36 -1.28 -16.78 19.45
CA LEU A 36 -2.50 -17.25 20.09
C LEU A 36 -3.46 -17.95 19.11
N ASP A 37 -3.56 -17.43 17.89
CA ASP A 37 -4.41 -18.02 16.84
C ASP A 37 -3.86 -17.72 15.44
N PRO A 38 -3.19 -18.69 14.81
CA PRO A 38 -2.70 -18.54 13.44
C PRO A 38 -3.81 -18.28 12.40
N SER A 39 -5.07 -18.61 12.70
CA SER A 39 -6.22 -18.41 11.81
C SER A 39 -6.64 -16.93 11.69
N VAL A 40 -6.21 -16.09 12.63
CA VAL A 40 -6.40 -14.64 12.57
C VAL A 40 -5.65 -14.04 11.37
N ILE A 41 -4.57 -14.69 10.91
CA ILE A 41 -3.84 -14.28 9.72
C ILE A 41 -4.53 -14.86 8.48
N ARG A 42 -5.38 -14.08 7.87
CA ARG A 42 -5.96 -14.43 6.58
C ARG A 42 -4.90 -14.37 5.49
N ASN A 43 -4.89 -15.37 4.61
CA ASN A 43 -4.03 -15.37 3.42
C ASN A 43 -4.59 -14.36 2.39
N LYS A 44 -4.29 -13.09 2.60
CA LYS A 44 -4.72 -11.95 1.78
C LYS A 44 -3.50 -11.20 1.27
N SER A 45 -3.60 -10.71 0.05
CA SER A 45 -2.65 -9.76 -0.52
C SER A 45 -3.24 -8.35 -0.47
N VAL A 46 -2.39 -7.36 -0.20
CA VAL A 46 -2.76 -5.94 -0.23
C VAL A 46 -1.99 -5.30 -1.37
N VAL A 47 -2.71 -4.65 -2.27
CA VAL A 47 -2.11 -3.83 -3.33
C VAL A 47 -2.43 -2.38 -3.01
N LEU A 48 -1.39 -1.58 -2.78
CA LEU A 48 -1.51 -0.14 -2.57
C LEU A 48 -1.19 0.57 -3.88
N LEU A 49 -2.21 1.18 -4.50
CA LEU A 49 -2.04 2.08 -5.63
C LEU A 49 -1.80 3.49 -5.10
N PHE A 50 -0.56 3.94 -5.17
CA PHE A 50 -0.20 5.27 -4.71
C PHE A 50 -0.16 6.24 -5.89
N LEU A 51 -1.07 7.21 -5.89
CA LEU A 51 -1.17 8.26 -6.90
C LEU A 51 -0.41 9.50 -6.40
N GLY A 52 0.87 9.59 -6.75
CA GLY A 52 1.75 10.69 -6.35
C GLY A 52 1.25 12.04 -6.85
N GLY A 53 1.29 13.06 -5.98
CA GLY A 53 0.76 14.39 -6.30
C GLY A 53 -0.73 14.55 -6.05
N GLY A 54 -1.48 13.45 -5.97
CA GLY A 54 -2.91 13.42 -5.69
C GLY A 54 -3.78 13.98 -6.84
N PRO A 55 -4.55 13.14 -7.53
CA PRO A 55 -5.55 13.66 -8.46
C PRO A 55 -6.61 14.46 -7.69
N PRO A 56 -7.18 15.52 -8.30
CA PRO A 56 -8.18 16.34 -7.63
C PRO A 56 -9.42 15.51 -7.30
N GLN A 57 -9.93 15.67 -6.08
CA GLN A 57 -11.08 14.88 -5.58
C GLN A 57 -12.33 15.06 -6.46
N HIS A 58 -12.54 16.24 -7.01
CA HIS A 58 -13.69 16.54 -7.86
C HIS A 58 -13.62 15.86 -9.23
N GLU A 59 -12.44 15.51 -9.74
CA GLU A 59 -12.30 14.74 -10.97
C GLU A 59 -12.29 13.23 -10.73
N THR A 60 -12.39 12.79 -9.47
CA THR A 60 -12.30 11.38 -9.12
C THR A 60 -13.59 10.87 -8.44
N PHE A 61 -13.64 10.89 -7.13
CA PHE A 61 -14.72 10.25 -6.37
C PHE A 61 -15.77 11.22 -5.82
N ASP A 62 -15.62 12.54 -6.04
CA ASP A 62 -16.50 13.55 -5.48
C ASP A 62 -16.72 14.72 -6.45
N PRO A 63 -17.46 14.50 -7.57
CA PRO A 63 -17.54 15.48 -8.67
C PRO A 63 -18.25 16.78 -8.31
N LYS A 64 -19.08 16.82 -7.25
CA LYS A 64 -19.73 18.03 -6.72
C LYS A 64 -20.49 18.83 -7.78
N MET A 65 -21.26 18.18 -8.63
CA MET A 65 -21.93 18.83 -9.77
C MET A 65 -22.89 19.94 -9.36
N GLU A 66 -23.43 19.90 -8.13
CA GLU A 66 -24.28 20.94 -7.56
C GLU A 66 -23.49 22.21 -7.12
N ALA A 67 -22.16 22.15 -7.09
CA ALA A 67 -21.32 23.29 -6.74
C ALA A 67 -21.14 24.24 -7.92
N THR A 68 -20.64 25.45 -7.63
CA THR A 68 -20.27 26.42 -8.66
C THR A 68 -19.15 25.89 -9.57
N SER A 69 -19.00 26.49 -10.75
CA SER A 69 -18.02 26.07 -11.77
C SER A 69 -16.60 25.89 -11.24
N ASP A 70 -16.22 26.68 -10.24
CA ASP A 70 -14.86 26.69 -9.68
C ASP A 70 -14.56 25.48 -8.79
N TYR A 71 -15.58 24.76 -8.35
CA TYR A 71 -15.45 23.65 -7.38
C TYR A 71 -16.00 22.32 -7.87
N ARG A 72 -16.74 22.30 -8.97
CA ARG A 72 -17.27 21.06 -9.57
C ARG A 72 -16.28 20.46 -10.56
N ALA A 73 -16.50 19.18 -10.89
CA ALA A 73 -15.75 18.50 -11.94
C ALA A 73 -15.85 19.21 -13.28
N MET A 74 -14.73 19.48 -13.93
CA MET A 74 -14.65 20.11 -15.23
C MET A 74 -15.16 19.16 -16.34
N TYR A 75 -14.84 17.89 -16.23
CA TYR A 75 -15.20 16.87 -17.21
C TYR A 75 -16.53 16.18 -16.92
N GLY A 76 -17.28 16.66 -15.92
CA GLY A 76 -18.57 16.11 -15.55
C GLY A 76 -18.46 14.82 -14.71
N GLU A 77 -19.57 14.10 -14.64
CA GLU A 77 -19.71 12.92 -13.80
C GLU A 77 -20.20 11.69 -14.57
N THR A 78 -20.01 10.53 -13.96
CA THR A 78 -20.57 9.25 -14.42
C THR A 78 -21.35 8.58 -13.28
N GLN A 79 -22.47 7.96 -13.61
CA GLN A 79 -23.27 7.19 -12.66
C GLN A 79 -22.50 5.94 -12.23
N THR A 80 -22.64 5.59 -10.97
CA THR A 80 -22.05 4.36 -10.43
C THR A 80 -23.08 3.22 -10.38
N SER A 81 -22.63 2.02 -9.97
CA SER A 81 -23.52 0.90 -9.68
C SER A 81 -24.45 1.15 -8.46
N LEU A 82 -24.18 2.20 -7.69
CA LEU A 82 -24.98 2.57 -6.53
C LEU A 82 -25.87 3.78 -6.86
N PRO A 83 -27.20 3.69 -6.66
CA PRO A 83 -28.10 4.80 -6.90
C PRO A 83 -27.72 6.07 -6.13
N GLY A 84 -27.72 7.21 -6.80
CA GLY A 84 -27.41 8.51 -6.18
C GLY A 84 -25.93 8.75 -5.87
N VAL A 85 -25.04 7.85 -6.33
CA VAL A 85 -23.59 8.02 -6.17
C VAL A 85 -22.97 8.19 -7.55
N THR A 86 -22.22 9.27 -7.73
CA THR A 86 -21.50 9.57 -8.97
C THR A 86 -20.00 9.70 -8.73
N PHE A 87 -19.23 9.41 -9.76
CA PHE A 87 -17.78 9.65 -9.81
C PHE A 87 -17.46 10.61 -10.95
N GLY A 88 -16.27 11.20 -10.96
CA GLY A 88 -15.78 11.96 -12.11
C GLY A 88 -15.80 11.09 -13.38
N SER A 89 -16.09 11.71 -14.54
CA SER A 89 -16.35 11.01 -15.80
C SER A 89 -15.25 10.03 -16.23
N HIS A 90 -13.99 10.32 -15.91
CA HIS A 90 -12.83 9.48 -16.20
C HIS A 90 -12.80 8.16 -15.42
N PHE A 91 -13.60 8.04 -14.36
CA PHE A 91 -13.66 6.87 -13.48
C PHE A 91 -14.79 5.89 -13.86
N SER A 92 -15.26 5.93 -15.10
CA SER A 92 -16.35 5.06 -15.57
C SER A 92 -16.10 3.56 -15.36
N GLY A 93 -14.85 3.11 -15.42
CA GLY A 93 -14.48 1.73 -15.12
C GLY A 93 -14.68 1.37 -13.63
N LEU A 94 -14.22 2.24 -12.72
CA LEU A 94 -14.39 2.06 -11.28
C LEU A 94 -15.84 2.25 -10.84
N ALA A 95 -16.59 3.12 -11.51
CA ALA A 95 -17.99 3.37 -11.22
C ALA A 95 -18.86 2.10 -11.27
N LYS A 96 -18.53 1.16 -12.16
CA LYS A 96 -19.19 -0.15 -12.27
C LYS A 96 -18.98 -1.05 -11.04
N HIS A 97 -17.97 -0.77 -10.23
CA HIS A 97 -17.57 -1.54 -9.06
C HIS A 97 -17.73 -0.76 -7.76
N ALA A 98 -18.53 0.30 -7.76
CA ALA A 98 -18.74 1.16 -6.59
C ALA A 98 -19.28 0.38 -5.37
N ASP A 99 -20.04 -0.68 -5.59
CA ASP A 99 -20.55 -1.61 -4.57
C ASP A 99 -19.43 -2.35 -3.81
N LYS A 100 -18.23 -2.42 -4.39
CA LYS A 100 -17.04 -3.08 -3.80
C LYS A 100 -16.05 -2.09 -3.18
N LEU A 101 -16.32 -0.79 -3.26
CA LEU A 101 -15.41 0.25 -2.83
C LEU A 101 -15.86 0.87 -1.49
N ALA A 102 -14.88 1.18 -0.65
CA ALA A 102 -15.05 2.06 0.50
C ALA A 102 -14.30 3.37 0.23
N ILE A 103 -15.01 4.49 0.14
CA ILE A 103 -14.45 5.77 -0.21
C ILE A 103 -14.52 6.72 1.00
N VAL A 104 -13.36 7.27 1.37
CA VAL A 104 -13.24 8.26 2.44
C VAL A 104 -12.97 9.62 1.81
N ARG A 105 -13.99 10.47 1.71
CA ARG A 105 -13.91 11.80 1.10
C ARG A 105 -13.40 12.89 2.04
N CYS A 106 -13.48 12.67 3.35
CA CYS A 106 -13.13 13.66 4.39
C CYS A 106 -11.70 13.51 4.94
N PHE A 107 -10.85 12.74 4.27
CA PHE A 107 -9.47 12.55 4.74
C PHE A 107 -8.64 13.82 4.55
N SER A 108 -7.91 14.23 5.59
CA SER A 108 -6.94 15.33 5.54
C SER A 108 -5.73 14.99 6.41
N ASN A 109 -4.53 15.26 5.91
CA ASN A 109 -3.30 15.07 6.66
C ASN A 109 -2.68 16.40 7.14
N GLY A 110 -3.31 17.53 6.82
CA GLY A 110 -2.83 18.87 7.20
C GLY A 110 -1.51 19.30 6.52
N MET A 111 -1.01 18.54 5.54
CA MET A 111 0.25 18.84 4.86
C MET A 111 0.00 19.42 3.47
N THR A 112 0.68 20.51 3.15
CA THR A 112 0.57 21.21 1.86
C THR A 112 1.69 20.85 0.87
N SER A 113 2.76 20.21 1.34
CA SER A 113 3.91 19.83 0.51
C SER A 113 3.84 18.35 0.12
N HIS A 114 3.93 18.03 -1.17
CA HIS A 114 3.85 16.67 -1.71
C HIS A 114 4.88 15.71 -1.08
N GLY A 115 6.12 16.14 -0.89
CA GLY A 115 7.18 15.27 -0.37
C GLY A 115 6.91 14.76 1.05
N PRO A 116 6.77 15.65 2.04
CA PRO A 116 6.40 15.26 3.41
C PRO A 116 5.06 14.52 3.48
N ALA A 117 4.06 14.96 2.71
CA ALA A 117 2.75 14.29 2.65
C ALA A 117 2.87 12.85 2.15
N THR A 118 3.67 12.59 1.11
CA THR A 118 3.92 11.24 0.60
C THR A 118 4.50 10.33 1.68
N ALA A 119 5.54 10.78 2.37
CA ALA A 119 6.17 10.00 3.44
C ALA A 119 5.22 9.74 4.62
N TYR A 120 4.42 10.74 4.97
CA TYR A 120 3.40 10.62 6.02
C TYR A 120 2.32 9.62 5.63
N MET A 121 1.79 9.71 4.41
CA MET A 121 0.77 8.81 3.89
C MET A 121 1.27 7.37 3.80
N ALA A 122 2.49 7.16 3.27
CA ALA A 122 3.09 5.84 3.16
C ALA A 122 3.29 5.15 4.52
N SER A 123 3.59 5.95 5.56
CA SER A 123 3.83 5.45 6.92
C SER A 123 2.57 5.43 7.79
N GLY A 124 1.47 6.09 7.39
CA GLY A 124 0.32 6.30 8.26
C GLY A 124 0.64 7.11 9.52
N GLY A 125 1.73 7.88 9.53
CA GLY A 125 2.18 8.67 10.67
C GLY A 125 2.70 7.84 11.86
N ASN A 126 2.99 6.54 11.67
CA ASN A 126 3.46 5.69 12.77
C ASN A 126 4.83 6.12 13.30
N PRO A 127 5.17 5.80 14.58
CA PRO A 127 6.43 6.23 15.23
C PRO A 127 7.70 5.70 14.53
N THR A 128 7.63 4.58 13.84
CA THR A 128 8.76 4.00 13.11
C THR A 128 8.96 4.66 11.76
N LYS A 129 7.95 5.38 11.26
CA LYS A 129 7.89 5.96 9.90
C LYS A 129 8.07 4.93 8.79
N ALA A 130 7.88 3.65 9.08
CA ALA A 130 7.93 2.58 8.12
C ALA A 130 6.60 2.44 7.39
N ASN A 131 6.61 2.05 6.12
CA ASN A 131 5.40 1.78 5.37
C ASN A 131 4.75 0.44 5.81
N LEU A 132 3.50 0.22 5.39
CA LEU A 132 2.74 -0.97 5.74
C LEU A 132 3.47 -2.26 5.32
N GLY A 133 4.07 -2.29 4.12
CA GLY A 133 4.79 -3.45 3.63
C GLY A 133 6.02 -3.79 4.45
N ASN A 134 6.77 -2.79 4.92
CA ASN A 134 7.94 -2.99 5.78
C ASN A 134 7.54 -3.52 7.16
N LEU A 135 6.44 -3.01 7.72
CA LEU A 135 5.86 -3.53 8.96
C LEU A 135 5.43 -4.99 8.79
N TYR A 136 4.77 -5.31 7.68
CA TYR A 136 4.37 -6.67 7.37
C TYR A 136 5.59 -7.60 7.19
N ALA A 137 6.61 -7.16 6.44
CA ALA A 137 7.84 -7.93 6.27
C ALA A 137 8.55 -8.20 7.61
N ARG A 138 8.49 -7.26 8.55
CA ARG A 138 9.02 -7.44 9.91
C ARG A 138 8.30 -8.54 10.70
N ILE A 139 7.00 -8.74 10.45
CA ILE A 139 6.17 -9.72 11.16
C ILE A 139 6.20 -11.08 10.47
N ALA A 140 6.03 -11.09 9.15
CA ALA A 140 5.83 -12.29 8.35
C ALA A 140 7.12 -12.85 7.73
N GLY A 141 8.23 -12.11 7.84
CA GLY A 141 9.46 -12.37 7.10
C GLY A 141 9.49 -11.62 5.76
N THR A 142 10.66 -11.48 5.18
CA THR A 142 10.85 -10.78 3.90
C THR A 142 10.45 -11.63 2.69
N ILE A 143 10.48 -12.95 2.85
CA ILE A 143 10.20 -13.94 1.80
C ILE A 143 9.17 -14.94 2.31
N ASN A 144 8.23 -15.32 1.46
CA ASN A 144 7.31 -16.40 1.74
C ASN A 144 8.07 -17.75 1.68
N PRO A 145 8.15 -18.50 2.78
CA PRO A 145 8.98 -19.70 2.84
C PRO A 145 8.48 -20.84 1.94
N ARG A 146 7.20 -20.82 1.52
CA ARG A 146 6.63 -21.85 0.64
C ARG A 146 6.85 -21.56 -0.84
N THR A 147 6.86 -20.29 -1.23
CA THR A 147 6.88 -19.90 -2.64
C THR A 147 8.18 -19.22 -3.06
N GLY A 148 9.01 -18.78 -2.10
CA GLY A 148 10.20 -17.97 -2.38
C GLY A 148 9.90 -16.54 -2.85
N ILE A 149 8.63 -16.15 -2.93
CA ILE A 149 8.22 -14.82 -3.40
C ILE A 149 8.38 -13.80 -2.26
N PRO A 150 8.93 -12.60 -2.55
CA PRO A 150 9.00 -11.53 -1.56
C PRO A 150 7.63 -11.15 -1.01
N ASN A 151 7.54 -10.98 0.31
CA ASN A 151 6.29 -10.60 1.00
C ASN A 151 5.98 -9.11 0.89
N ASN A 152 6.93 -8.30 0.48
CA ASN A 152 6.79 -6.86 0.30
C ASN A 152 7.49 -6.45 -0.99
N VAL A 153 6.74 -5.91 -1.93
CA VAL A 153 7.22 -5.53 -3.26
C VAL A 153 6.78 -4.10 -3.56
N ILE A 154 7.67 -3.31 -4.13
CA ILE A 154 7.34 -2.02 -4.72
C ILE A 154 7.44 -2.12 -6.24
N LEU A 155 6.43 -1.62 -6.94
CA LEU A 155 6.42 -1.58 -8.39
C LEU A 155 6.42 -0.12 -8.83
N GLY A 156 7.52 0.32 -9.41
CA GLY A 156 7.62 1.65 -10.02
C GLY A 156 7.08 1.66 -11.45
N PRO A 157 6.91 2.85 -12.06
CA PRO A 157 6.43 2.98 -13.44
C PRO A 157 7.26 2.18 -14.46
N ARG A 158 8.56 2.04 -14.26
CA ARG A 158 9.45 1.21 -15.11
C ARG A 158 9.04 -0.25 -15.20
N SER A 159 8.33 -0.76 -14.18
CA SER A 159 7.80 -2.13 -14.21
C SER A 159 6.73 -2.33 -15.29
N ALA A 160 6.09 -1.23 -15.75
CA ALA A 160 5.13 -1.24 -16.83
C ALA A 160 5.76 -1.08 -18.22
N GLY A 161 7.00 -0.61 -18.31
CA GLY A 161 7.74 -0.43 -19.55
C GLY A 161 8.91 0.54 -19.39
N ALA A 162 9.94 0.39 -20.23
CA ALA A 162 11.18 1.19 -20.17
C ALA A 162 10.94 2.70 -20.34
N ASP A 163 9.89 3.06 -21.09
CA ASP A 163 9.54 4.46 -21.38
C ASP A 163 8.85 5.17 -20.22
N PHE A 164 8.39 4.42 -19.21
CA PHE A 164 7.75 4.99 -18.03
C PHE A 164 8.81 5.33 -16.97
N VAL A 165 9.22 6.59 -16.94
CA VAL A 165 10.17 7.10 -15.94
C VAL A 165 9.39 7.71 -14.79
N GLY A 166 9.40 7.02 -13.64
CA GLY A 166 8.87 7.58 -12.40
C GLY A 166 9.78 8.66 -11.81
N ASN A 167 9.22 9.54 -11.00
CA ASN A 167 10.02 10.47 -10.22
C ASN A 167 10.77 9.70 -9.11
N PRO A 168 12.12 9.67 -9.12
CA PRO A 168 12.92 8.92 -8.14
C PRO A 168 12.64 9.33 -6.69
N ASP A 169 12.35 10.61 -6.45
CA ASP A 169 12.05 11.14 -5.12
C ASP A 169 10.78 10.51 -4.53
N TYR A 170 9.76 10.27 -5.34
CA TYR A 170 8.55 9.60 -4.87
C TYR A 170 8.82 8.15 -4.52
N THR A 171 9.56 7.42 -5.36
CA THR A 171 9.91 6.03 -5.09
C THR A 171 10.72 5.91 -3.80
N ALA A 172 11.71 6.78 -3.60
CA ALA A 172 12.50 6.82 -2.38
C ALA A 172 11.64 7.12 -1.13
N ARG A 173 10.63 7.99 -1.26
CA ARG A 173 9.73 8.34 -0.15
C ARG A 173 8.71 7.24 0.15
N LEU A 174 8.34 6.43 -0.83
CA LEU A 174 7.46 5.27 -0.65
C LEU A 174 8.19 4.06 -0.08
N ASN A 175 9.54 4.06 -0.17
CA ASN A 175 10.40 2.99 0.35
C ASN A 175 11.23 3.40 1.58
N PRO A 176 10.66 4.02 2.62
CA PRO A 176 11.41 4.27 3.82
C PRO A 176 11.42 3.01 4.68
N SER A 177 12.56 2.34 4.75
CA SER A 177 12.81 1.35 5.80
C SER A 177 12.99 2.03 7.16
N ASN A 178 13.38 3.30 7.15
CA ASN A 178 13.50 4.19 8.31
C ASN A 178 14.07 3.48 9.56
N LYS A 179 13.36 3.59 10.69
CA LYS A 179 13.82 3.02 11.98
C LYS A 179 13.82 1.48 12.01
N LEU A 180 13.19 0.80 11.07
CA LEU A 180 13.23 -0.67 11.02
C LEU A 180 14.51 -1.23 10.39
N GLY A 181 15.24 -0.41 9.61
CA GLY A 181 16.44 -0.83 8.89
C GLY A 181 16.16 -1.37 7.47
N ALA A 182 17.17 -1.29 6.62
CA ALA A 182 17.07 -1.62 5.19
C ALA A 182 16.67 -3.08 4.90
N SER A 183 17.00 -4.00 5.80
CA SER A 183 16.68 -5.44 5.66
C SER A 183 15.19 -5.73 5.56
N TRP A 184 14.33 -4.80 5.96
CA TRP A 184 12.87 -4.94 5.90
C TRP A 184 12.25 -4.13 4.77
N GLY A 185 13.09 -3.53 3.91
CA GLY A 185 12.62 -2.80 2.73
C GLY A 185 11.91 -3.69 1.73
N PRO A 186 11.12 -3.11 0.82
CA PRO A 186 10.48 -3.85 -0.24
C PRO A 186 11.51 -4.34 -1.26
N PHE A 187 11.21 -5.46 -1.89
CA PHE A 187 11.87 -5.88 -3.11
C PHE A 187 11.43 -4.95 -4.26
N ASP A 188 12.37 -4.35 -4.95
CA ASP A 188 12.12 -3.51 -6.13
C ASP A 188 12.65 -4.22 -7.39
N PRO A 189 11.75 -4.81 -8.20
CA PRO A 189 12.14 -5.48 -9.43
C PRO A 189 12.59 -4.53 -10.54
N SER A 190 12.27 -3.23 -10.42
CA SER A 190 12.68 -2.19 -11.37
C SER A 190 14.03 -1.54 -11.04
N GLY A 191 14.66 -1.99 -9.97
CA GLY A 191 15.83 -1.43 -9.30
C GLY A 191 16.90 -0.83 -10.18
N ALA A 192 17.79 -0.02 -9.61
CA ALA A 192 18.86 0.69 -10.31
C ALA A 192 19.92 -0.25 -10.95
N GLY A 193 19.85 -1.55 -10.68
CA GLY A 193 20.69 -2.61 -11.24
C GLY A 193 20.09 -3.27 -12.48
N ASN A 194 20.90 -3.98 -13.21
CA ASN A 194 20.45 -4.86 -14.26
C ASN A 194 19.90 -6.13 -13.58
N LEU A 195 18.56 -6.21 -13.39
CA LEU A 195 17.90 -7.33 -12.69
C LEU A 195 18.40 -8.69 -13.21
N GLN A 196 18.70 -8.78 -14.49
CA GLN A 196 19.22 -9.97 -15.13
C GLN A 196 20.65 -10.32 -14.62
N SER A 197 21.50 -9.31 -14.40
CA SER A 197 22.82 -9.53 -13.82
C SER A 197 22.76 -9.84 -12.32
N ASP A 198 21.82 -9.22 -11.61
CA ASP A 198 21.61 -9.47 -10.18
C ASP A 198 21.00 -10.85 -9.90
N MET A 199 20.28 -11.42 -10.87
CA MET A 199 19.77 -12.80 -10.82
C MET A 199 20.77 -13.84 -11.32
N THR A 200 21.91 -13.40 -11.89
CA THR A 200 22.96 -14.32 -12.31
C THR A 200 23.81 -14.70 -11.10
N LEU A 201 23.99 -15.98 -10.88
CA LEU A 201 24.85 -16.48 -9.81
C LEU A 201 26.27 -15.92 -10.02
N GLY A 202 26.76 -15.10 -9.10
CA GLY A 202 28.14 -14.60 -9.10
C GLY A 202 29.18 -15.66 -8.68
N ILE A 203 28.73 -16.89 -8.41
CA ILE A 203 29.54 -18.07 -8.10
C ILE A 203 29.05 -19.24 -8.93
N ASP A 204 29.94 -20.14 -9.28
CA ASP A 204 29.57 -21.39 -9.95
C ASP A 204 28.72 -22.29 -9.07
N SER A 205 27.84 -23.08 -9.69
CA SER A 205 26.88 -23.94 -8.99
C SER A 205 27.53 -24.90 -7.99
N PRO A 206 28.67 -25.58 -8.31
CA PRO A 206 29.35 -26.44 -7.35
C PRO A 206 29.75 -25.72 -6.07
N ARG A 207 30.26 -24.50 -6.17
CA ARG A 207 30.67 -23.70 -5.01
C ARG A 207 29.46 -23.22 -4.18
N LEU A 208 28.30 -23.04 -4.79
CA LEU A 208 27.05 -22.76 -4.07
C LEU A 208 26.62 -24.00 -3.28
N ASP A 209 26.69 -25.17 -3.88
CA ASP A 209 26.30 -26.43 -3.24
C ASP A 209 27.25 -26.79 -2.09
N ASP A 210 28.54 -26.57 -2.23
CA ASP A 210 29.50 -26.70 -1.13
C ASP A 210 29.15 -25.81 0.06
N ARG A 211 28.73 -24.55 -0.20
CA ARG A 211 28.30 -23.66 0.87
C ARG A 211 26.99 -24.09 1.54
N ARG A 212 26.08 -24.69 0.79
CA ARG A 212 24.82 -25.24 1.34
C ARG A 212 25.05 -26.45 2.23
N THR A 213 26.08 -27.24 1.96
CA THR A 213 26.42 -28.39 2.80
C THR A 213 27.11 -28.02 4.12
N LEU A 214 27.54 -26.75 4.26
CA LEU A 214 28.14 -26.22 5.49
C LEU A 214 27.12 -25.61 6.45
N LEU A 215 25.84 -25.51 6.06
CA LEU A 215 24.72 -25.01 6.87
C LEU A 215 23.85 -26.16 7.36
#